data_64d7bf85cbb26b3eb2cbaaf32e123dbe
#
_entry.id   64d7bf85cbb26b3eb2cbaaf32e123dbe
#
_cell.length_a   1.000
_cell.length_b   1.000
_cell.length_c   1.000
_cell.angle_alpha   90.00
_cell.angle_beta   90.00
_cell.angle_gamma   90.00
#
_symmetry.space_group_name_H-M   'P 1'
#
loop_
_entity.id
_entity.type
_entity.pdbx_description
1 polymer ?
#
loop_
_entity_poly.entity_id
_entity_poly.type
_entity_poly.pdbx_seq_one_letter_code
_entity_poly.pdbx_strand_id
1 'polypeptide(L)'
;MMMQALTPPASFFFVRDFSGRESSQRPFKMCFSRWKAVLFLSLAGCFWSASIALCQQPKAGAAPQAALTPEKALSLAKQGRCRESMSALKRALTSQLDPAIKKEIGVVGVRCSLAVDDRDSTLDFIRFLHKQFPLDPDVLFVVTHAYSDLSTSTAQDLGRTAPQSFAAHKLNAEALEMQGKWEPAQMEYEWMIQKEPNTPGIHFLLGRLLLSRPDAGPDVMERAKQEFLKEIQIDPNNAGAIYILGELDRRDQKWDDAISRYTQAVKLDPNLAEAYLGWGYCLVGLKKYEEAIPPLRTAERLMPANPEVHHSLGTALERSGHKEEAQKEFAIHESLRSGAGTQKPE
;
A
#
# COMPACT_ATOMS: atom_id res chain seq x y z
N MET A 1 15.85 -20.54 -23.81
CA MET A 1 14.95 -19.44 -24.19
C MET A 1 14.49 -18.82 -22.91
N MET A 2 14.88 -17.56 -22.67
CA MET A 2 14.84 -16.90 -21.37
C MET A 2 13.38 -16.61 -20.92
N MET A 3 13.06 -17.09 -19.73
CA MET A 3 11.87 -16.67 -18.99
C MET A 3 12.07 -15.21 -18.57
N GLN A 4 11.31 -14.28 -19.17
CA GLN A 4 11.14 -12.96 -18.56
C GLN A 4 10.09 -13.08 -17.45
N ALA A 5 10.54 -12.81 -16.23
CA ALA A 5 9.71 -12.75 -15.05
C ALA A 5 8.63 -11.68 -15.23
N LEU A 6 7.39 -12.04 -14.91
CA LEU A 6 6.29 -11.10 -14.70
C LEU A 6 6.64 -10.21 -13.50
N THR A 7 7.23 -9.05 -13.77
CA THR A 7 7.39 -8.01 -12.76
C THR A 7 6.10 -7.20 -12.72
N PRO A 8 5.44 -7.10 -11.57
CA PRO A 8 4.38 -6.11 -11.37
C PRO A 8 4.99 -4.69 -11.45
N PRO A 9 4.21 -3.65 -11.80
CA PRO A 9 4.71 -2.30 -11.86
C PRO A 9 5.28 -1.91 -10.50
N ALA A 10 6.54 -1.51 -10.51
CA ALA A 10 7.29 -1.11 -9.34
C ALA A 10 6.67 0.17 -8.75
N SER A 11 5.85 0.02 -7.72
CA SER A 11 5.59 1.10 -6.80
C SER A 11 6.87 1.31 -6.00
N PHE A 12 7.64 2.33 -6.37
CA PHE A 12 8.86 2.72 -5.68
C PHE A 12 8.53 3.18 -4.25
N PHE A 13 8.65 2.30 -3.28
CA PHE A 13 8.81 2.68 -1.88
C PHE A 13 10.27 2.49 -1.48
N PHE A 14 11.00 3.59 -1.50
CA PHE A 14 12.33 3.67 -0.92
C PHE A 14 12.18 3.68 0.61
N VAL A 15 12.39 2.55 1.25
CA VAL A 15 12.61 2.50 2.70
C VAL A 15 14.09 2.82 2.95
N ARG A 16 14.36 4.02 3.45
CA ARG A 16 15.68 4.40 3.95
C ARG A 16 15.91 3.73 5.30
N ASP A 17 16.87 2.82 5.32
CA ASP A 17 17.41 2.20 6.53
C ASP A 17 18.09 3.29 7.39
N PHE A 18 17.52 3.59 8.56
CA PHE A 18 18.14 4.40 9.60
C PHE A 18 18.59 3.50 10.74
N SER A 19 19.68 2.73 10.53
CA SER A 19 20.42 2.08 11.59
C SER A 19 21.79 2.72 11.74
N GLY A 20 21.89 3.67 12.64
CA GLY A 20 23.13 4.34 12.95
C GLY A 20 23.06 5.11 14.25
N ARG A 21 22.89 4.43 15.39
CA ARG A 21 23.41 4.87 16.70
C ARG A 21 23.58 3.67 17.61
N GLU A 22 24.82 3.32 17.83
CA GLU A 22 25.25 2.55 19.00
C GLU A 22 24.81 3.28 20.27
N SER A 23 23.93 2.66 21.06
CA SER A 23 23.68 3.08 22.44
C SER A 23 24.30 2.07 23.39
N SER A 24 25.38 2.51 24.00
CA SER A 24 26.06 1.96 25.17
C SER A 24 25.06 1.43 26.20
N GLN A 25 25.12 0.14 26.46
CA GLN A 25 24.41 -0.50 27.55
C GLN A 25 25.00 -0.06 28.89
N ARG A 26 24.20 0.55 29.77
CA ARG A 26 24.44 0.62 31.20
C ARG A 26 23.38 -0.21 31.92
N PRO A 27 23.75 -1.06 32.87
CA PRO A 27 22.80 -1.92 33.56
C PRO A 27 22.02 -1.13 34.63
N PHE A 28 20.69 -1.20 34.56
CA PHE A 28 19.78 -0.69 35.58
C PHE A 28 19.82 -1.63 36.79
N LYS A 29 20.40 -1.17 37.92
CA LYS A 29 20.32 -1.83 39.21
C LYS A 29 18.92 -1.64 39.78
N MET A 30 18.23 -2.76 39.97
CA MET A 30 17.03 -2.83 40.79
C MET A 30 17.35 -2.51 42.26
N CYS A 31 16.70 -1.53 42.81
CA CYS A 31 16.70 -1.28 44.26
C CYS A 31 15.37 -1.75 44.85
N PHE A 32 15.43 -2.94 45.47
CA PHE A 32 14.37 -3.46 46.35
C PHE A 32 14.51 -2.81 47.73
N SER A 33 13.52 -2.11 48.24
CA SER A 33 13.41 -1.88 49.68
C SER A 33 11.93 -1.81 50.10
N ARG A 34 11.50 -2.88 50.61
CA ARG A 34 11.00 -3.19 51.98
C ARG A 34 9.77 -2.35 52.39
N TRP A 35 8.65 -3.04 52.32
CA TRP A 35 7.46 -2.82 53.13
C TRP A 35 7.76 -3.10 54.60
N LYS A 36 7.37 -2.21 55.52
CA LYS A 36 6.95 -2.52 56.89
C LYS A 36 5.76 -1.70 57.25
N ALA A 37 4.68 -2.41 57.57
CA ALA A 37 3.48 -1.94 58.23
C ALA A 37 3.76 -1.61 59.70
N VAL A 38 3.16 -0.54 60.22
CA VAL A 38 2.84 -0.41 61.64
C VAL A 38 1.49 0.28 61.80
N LEU A 39 0.67 -0.38 62.61
CA LEU A 39 -0.68 -0.04 63.05
C LEU A 39 -0.66 0.83 64.33
N PHE A 40 -1.83 1.50 64.59
CA PHE A 40 -2.40 1.98 65.91
C PHE A 40 -1.90 3.34 66.44
N LEU A 41 -2.69 4.23 66.91
CA LEU A 41 -3.86 4.36 67.79
C LEU A 41 -4.17 5.85 67.99
N SER A 42 -5.42 6.18 67.93
CA SER A 42 -6.28 7.13 68.68
C SER A 42 -5.70 8.11 69.73
N LEU A 43 -6.15 9.31 69.74
CA LEU A 43 -7.02 9.96 70.78
C LEU A 43 -6.89 11.51 70.75
N ALA A 44 -8.05 12.10 70.64
CA ALA A 44 -8.57 13.26 71.39
C ALA A 44 -7.86 14.62 71.43
N GLY A 45 -8.52 15.59 70.87
CA GLY A 45 -8.89 16.81 71.61
C GLY A 45 -7.91 17.96 71.59
N CYS A 46 -8.28 19.01 70.90
CA CYS A 46 -8.49 20.32 71.49
C CYS A 46 -8.78 21.37 70.42
N PHE A 47 -9.89 22.01 70.55
CA PHE A 47 -10.27 23.25 69.86
C PHE A 47 -9.25 24.34 70.03
N TRP A 48 -8.77 24.88 68.91
CA TRP A 48 -8.34 26.30 68.87
C TRP A 48 -8.67 26.85 67.50
N SER A 49 -9.67 27.72 67.51
CA SER A 49 -10.06 28.60 66.42
C SER A 49 -8.99 29.66 66.19
N ALA A 50 -8.18 29.48 65.14
CA ALA A 50 -7.37 30.56 64.59
C ALA A 50 -7.97 30.92 63.22
N SER A 51 -8.59 32.11 63.16
CA SER A 51 -9.05 32.74 61.94
C SER A 51 -7.85 33.05 61.06
N ILE A 52 -7.57 32.21 60.07
CA ILE A 52 -6.60 32.55 59.04
C ILE A 52 -7.36 33.37 58.00
N ALA A 53 -7.12 34.67 57.99
CA ALA A 53 -7.51 35.53 56.87
C ALA A 53 -6.80 35.05 55.62
N LEU A 54 -7.57 34.41 54.75
CA LEU A 54 -7.10 34.00 53.43
C LEU A 54 -6.88 35.26 52.57
N CYS A 55 -5.64 35.78 52.54
CA CYS A 55 -5.25 36.71 51.49
C CYS A 55 -5.35 35.98 50.15
N GLN A 56 -6.50 36.12 49.51
CA GLN A 56 -6.61 35.78 48.09
C GLN A 56 -5.75 36.73 47.30
N GLN A 57 -4.54 36.30 46.98
CA GLN A 57 -3.78 36.94 45.91
C GLN A 57 -4.60 36.89 44.62
N PRO A 58 -4.89 37.99 43.96
CA PRO A 58 -5.50 37.93 42.63
C PRO A 58 -4.58 37.10 41.74
N LYS A 59 -5.08 35.99 41.18
CA LYS A 59 -4.42 35.30 40.09
C LYS A 59 -4.15 36.37 39.04
N ALA A 60 -2.88 36.71 38.87
CA ALA A 60 -2.45 37.54 37.75
C ALA A 60 -2.98 36.88 36.50
N GLY A 61 -3.97 37.48 35.87
CA GLY A 61 -4.50 37.02 34.58
C GLY A 61 -3.30 36.93 33.65
N ALA A 62 -3.02 35.74 33.17
CA ALA A 62 -2.02 35.58 32.12
C ALA A 62 -2.42 36.55 31.01
N ALA A 63 -1.61 37.53 30.74
CA ALA A 63 -1.79 38.44 29.62
C ALA A 63 -2.02 37.56 28.36
N PRO A 64 -2.98 37.88 27.49
CA PRO A 64 -3.20 37.12 26.30
C PRO A 64 -1.86 37.12 25.54
N GLN A 65 -1.22 35.93 25.47
CA GLN A 65 -0.03 35.76 24.65
C GLN A 65 -0.39 36.21 23.25
N ALA A 66 0.26 37.29 22.77
CA ALA A 66 0.01 37.83 21.43
C ALA A 66 0.09 36.68 20.44
N ALA A 67 -0.99 36.46 19.69
CA ALA A 67 -1.09 35.38 18.74
C ALA A 67 0.11 35.46 17.77
N LEU A 68 0.89 34.38 17.66
CA LEU A 68 2.01 34.29 16.74
C LEU A 68 1.58 34.66 15.33
N THR A 69 2.32 35.57 14.69
CA THR A 69 2.13 35.90 13.27
C THR A 69 2.51 34.70 12.40
N PRO A 70 1.95 34.57 11.17
CA PRO A 70 2.30 33.49 10.23
C PRO A 70 3.81 33.36 9.99
N GLU A 71 4.51 34.48 9.80
CA GLU A 71 5.96 34.51 9.55
C GLU A 71 6.77 34.01 10.77
N LYS A 72 6.35 34.41 11.96
CA LYS A 72 6.98 33.91 13.18
C LYS A 72 6.72 32.44 13.42
N ALA A 73 5.49 31.97 13.14
CA ALA A 73 5.16 30.57 13.23
C ALA A 73 5.97 29.73 12.24
N LEU A 74 6.12 30.19 10.99
CA LEU A 74 6.93 29.55 9.97
C LEU A 74 8.42 29.50 10.39
N SER A 75 8.96 30.60 10.93
CA SER A 75 10.34 30.63 11.45
C SER A 75 10.56 29.63 12.59
N LEU A 76 9.63 29.52 13.55
CA LEU A 76 9.72 28.57 14.64
C LEU A 76 9.63 27.11 14.13
N ALA A 77 8.74 26.85 13.21
CA ALA A 77 8.59 25.53 12.60
C ALA A 77 9.86 25.09 11.84
N LYS A 78 10.49 26.00 11.08
CA LYS A 78 11.79 25.76 10.42
C LYS A 78 12.93 25.48 11.41
N GLN A 79 12.83 25.97 12.63
CA GLN A 79 13.77 25.72 13.73
C GLN A 79 13.44 24.40 14.49
N GLY A 80 12.44 23.64 14.05
CA GLY A 80 12.02 22.41 14.71
C GLY A 80 11.10 22.60 15.93
N ARG A 81 10.70 23.85 16.24
CA ARG A 81 9.79 24.18 17.35
C ARG A 81 8.32 23.94 16.93
N CYS A 82 8.03 22.73 16.49
CA CYS A 82 6.77 22.38 15.85
C CYS A 82 5.56 22.53 16.76
N ARG A 83 5.64 22.08 18.02
CA ARG A 83 4.51 22.18 18.96
C ARG A 83 4.06 23.62 19.21
N GLU A 84 5.00 24.56 19.25
CA GLU A 84 4.73 25.98 19.49
C GLU A 84 4.11 26.68 18.27
N SER A 85 4.48 26.24 17.07
CA SER A 85 4.06 26.86 15.82
C SER A 85 2.73 26.32 15.28
N MET A 86 2.34 25.10 15.63
CA MET A 86 1.25 24.34 15.00
C MET A 86 -0.09 25.10 14.93
N SER A 87 -0.54 25.64 16.07
CA SER A 87 -1.82 26.36 16.13
C SER A 87 -1.83 27.63 15.26
N ALA A 88 -0.68 28.31 15.15
CA ALA A 88 -0.54 29.51 14.33
C ALA A 88 -0.45 29.14 12.83
N LEU A 89 0.25 28.05 12.47
CA LEU A 89 0.30 27.55 11.10
C LEU A 89 -1.10 27.16 10.60
N LYS A 90 -1.89 26.45 11.42
CA LYS A 90 -3.28 26.10 11.06
C LYS A 90 -4.14 27.35 10.81
N ARG A 91 -4.09 28.35 11.68
CA ARG A 91 -4.84 29.60 11.48
C ARG A 91 -4.39 30.33 10.22
N ALA A 92 -3.09 30.28 9.88
CA ALA A 92 -2.55 30.95 8.71
C ALA A 92 -3.08 30.37 7.38
N LEU A 93 -3.50 29.11 7.34
CA LEU A 93 -4.10 28.51 6.13
C LEU A 93 -5.38 29.25 5.69
N THR A 94 -6.14 29.80 6.63
CA THR A 94 -7.41 30.50 6.37
C THR A 94 -7.24 32.01 6.21
N SER A 95 -6.04 32.54 6.47
CA SER A 95 -5.76 33.98 6.35
C SER A 95 -5.51 34.43 4.91
N GLN A 96 -5.59 35.73 4.67
CA GLN A 96 -5.29 36.35 3.37
C GLN A 96 -3.77 36.51 3.23
N LEU A 97 -3.10 35.48 2.71
CA LEU A 97 -1.66 35.44 2.48
C LEU A 97 -1.37 35.15 1.01
N ASP A 98 -0.16 35.50 0.59
CA ASP A 98 0.36 35.12 -0.72
C ASP A 98 0.30 33.58 -0.92
N PRO A 99 -0.10 33.10 -2.11
CA PRO A 99 -0.18 31.67 -2.39
C PRO A 99 1.14 30.90 -2.13
N ALA A 100 2.30 31.52 -2.43
CA ALA A 100 3.59 30.90 -2.20
C ALA A 100 3.86 30.72 -0.69
N ILE A 101 3.51 31.71 0.13
CA ILE A 101 3.61 31.62 1.60
C ILE A 101 2.64 30.56 2.13
N LYS A 102 1.42 30.49 1.61
CA LYS A 102 0.45 29.44 1.98
C LYS A 102 0.96 28.05 1.63
N LYS A 103 1.56 27.87 0.44
CA LYS A 103 2.19 26.59 0.04
C LYS A 103 3.27 26.21 1.05
N GLU A 104 4.16 27.14 1.38
CA GLU A 104 5.24 26.91 2.33
C GLU A 104 4.72 26.54 3.73
N ILE A 105 3.70 27.27 4.24
CA ILE A 105 3.04 26.96 5.52
C ILE A 105 2.44 25.55 5.49
N GLY A 106 1.77 25.17 4.41
CA GLY A 106 1.20 23.83 4.25
C GLY A 106 2.28 22.74 4.29
N VAL A 107 3.35 22.90 3.51
CA VAL A 107 4.48 21.95 3.45
C VAL A 107 5.19 21.83 4.81
N VAL A 108 5.50 22.95 5.45
CA VAL A 108 6.12 22.96 6.79
C VAL A 108 5.17 22.41 7.84
N GLY A 109 3.87 22.70 7.70
CA GLY A 109 2.82 22.18 8.56
C GLY A 109 2.74 20.64 8.52
N VAL A 110 2.79 20.03 7.34
CA VAL A 110 2.87 18.56 7.19
C VAL A 110 4.10 18.00 7.91
N ARG A 111 5.28 18.56 7.66
CA ARG A 111 6.52 18.09 8.31
C ARG A 111 6.47 18.22 9.84
N CYS A 112 5.97 19.34 10.32
CA CYS A 112 5.87 19.60 11.75
C CYS A 112 4.84 18.71 12.44
N SER A 113 3.67 18.48 11.82
CA SER A 113 2.64 17.62 12.41
C SER A 113 3.10 16.17 12.48
N LEU A 114 3.81 15.66 11.46
CA LEU A 114 4.45 14.34 11.51
C LEU A 114 5.50 14.26 12.63
N ALA A 115 6.33 15.28 12.78
CA ALA A 115 7.39 15.29 13.79
C ALA A 115 6.85 15.27 15.24
N VAL A 116 5.62 15.71 15.47
CA VAL A 116 4.97 15.70 16.79
C VAL A 116 3.89 14.64 16.94
N ASP A 117 3.73 13.75 15.92
CA ASP A 117 2.72 12.68 15.84
C ASP A 117 1.27 13.21 15.94
N ASP A 118 1.01 14.39 15.37
CA ASP A 118 -0.33 14.99 15.27
C ASP A 118 -0.94 14.62 13.91
N ARG A 119 -1.54 13.45 13.83
CA ARG A 119 -2.09 12.88 12.58
C ARG A 119 -3.23 13.69 12.01
N ASP A 120 -4.10 14.23 12.87
CA ASP A 120 -5.24 15.05 12.43
C ASP A 120 -4.74 16.33 11.75
N SER A 121 -3.76 17.00 12.37
CA SER A 121 -3.13 18.17 11.76
C SER A 121 -2.42 17.83 10.44
N THR A 122 -1.77 16.67 10.36
CA THR A 122 -1.13 16.21 9.11
C THR A 122 -2.16 16.09 7.99
N LEU A 123 -3.29 15.45 8.25
CA LEU A 123 -4.37 15.30 7.27
C LEU A 123 -5.01 16.66 6.88
N ASP A 124 -5.13 17.60 7.82
CA ASP A 124 -5.63 18.95 7.52
C ASP A 124 -4.70 19.71 6.56
N PHE A 125 -3.39 19.66 6.80
CA PHE A 125 -2.41 20.29 5.91
C PHE A 125 -2.35 19.61 4.54
N ILE A 126 -2.40 18.28 4.48
CA ILE A 126 -2.47 17.52 3.22
C ILE A 126 -3.70 17.92 2.42
N ARG A 127 -4.88 17.94 3.05
CA ARG A 127 -6.14 18.34 2.41
C ARG A 127 -6.07 19.76 1.85
N PHE A 128 -5.48 20.67 2.61
CA PHE A 128 -5.26 22.05 2.16
C PHE A 128 -4.36 22.09 0.92
N LEU A 129 -3.22 21.42 0.96
CA LEU A 129 -2.24 21.39 -0.14
C LEU A 129 -2.85 20.79 -1.41
N HIS A 130 -3.53 19.65 -1.32
CA HIS A 130 -4.20 19.04 -2.47
C HIS A 130 -5.27 19.94 -3.10
N LYS A 131 -6.02 20.67 -2.27
CA LYS A 131 -7.07 21.56 -2.77
C LYS A 131 -6.51 22.78 -3.47
N GLN A 132 -5.41 23.35 -2.98
CA GLN A 132 -4.85 24.59 -3.49
C GLN A 132 -3.78 24.40 -4.58
N PHE A 133 -3.04 23.27 -4.53
CA PHE A 133 -1.88 23.02 -5.38
C PHE A 133 -1.88 21.55 -5.88
N PRO A 134 -2.94 21.09 -6.56
CA PRO A 134 -3.15 19.66 -6.86
C PRO A 134 -2.11 19.03 -7.79
N LEU A 135 -1.44 19.84 -8.63
CA LEU A 135 -0.45 19.36 -9.61
C LEU A 135 0.96 19.92 -9.36
N ASP A 136 1.18 20.57 -8.22
CA ASP A 136 2.49 21.11 -7.85
C ASP A 136 3.46 19.95 -7.48
N PRO A 137 4.60 19.78 -8.16
CA PRO A 137 5.50 18.64 -7.94
C PRO A 137 6.04 18.56 -6.50
N ASP A 138 6.37 19.71 -5.88
CA ASP A 138 6.89 19.76 -4.51
C ASP A 138 5.80 19.31 -3.51
N VAL A 139 4.56 19.71 -3.75
CA VAL A 139 3.41 19.32 -2.94
C VAL A 139 3.16 17.83 -3.09
N LEU A 140 3.11 17.31 -4.33
CA LEU A 140 2.91 15.88 -4.58
C LEU A 140 4.01 15.05 -3.91
N PHE A 141 5.26 15.48 -3.98
CA PHE A 141 6.38 14.82 -3.31
C PHE A 141 6.19 14.76 -1.79
N VAL A 142 5.93 15.90 -1.14
CA VAL A 142 5.76 15.97 0.31
C VAL A 142 4.57 15.17 0.79
N VAL A 143 3.46 15.25 0.07
CA VAL A 143 2.22 14.54 0.43
C VAL A 143 2.38 13.03 0.26
N THR A 144 3.08 12.56 -0.78
CA THR A 144 3.38 11.14 -0.96
C THR A 144 4.17 10.59 0.22
N HIS A 145 5.21 11.29 0.67
CA HIS A 145 5.99 10.88 1.84
C HIS A 145 5.16 10.93 3.12
N ALA A 146 4.32 11.94 3.29
CA ALA A 146 3.45 12.05 4.46
C ALA A 146 2.46 10.87 4.56
N TYR A 147 1.86 10.44 3.45
CA TYR A 147 1.01 9.25 3.44
C TYR A 147 1.80 7.97 3.77
N SER A 148 3.04 7.85 3.28
CA SER A 148 3.92 6.73 3.62
C SER A 148 4.23 6.68 5.13
N ASP A 149 4.56 7.83 5.73
CA ASP A 149 4.85 7.93 7.16
C ASP A 149 3.60 7.60 8.00
N LEU A 150 2.42 8.12 7.63
CA LEU A 150 1.16 7.82 8.30
C LEU A 150 0.81 6.33 8.20
N SER A 151 1.00 5.72 7.02
CA SER A 151 0.80 4.29 6.80
C SER A 151 1.72 3.46 7.70
N THR A 152 3.01 3.79 7.72
CA THR A 152 4.02 3.11 8.54
C THR A 152 3.70 3.23 10.04
N SER A 153 3.36 4.44 10.50
CA SER A 153 2.98 4.68 11.89
C SER A 153 1.73 3.88 12.29
N THR A 154 0.73 3.83 11.40
CA THR A 154 -0.49 3.05 11.65
C THR A 154 -0.21 1.54 11.69
N ALA A 155 0.67 1.05 10.81
CA ALA A 155 1.12 -0.35 10.82
C ALA A 155 1.84 -0.71 12.14
N GLN A 156 2.69 0.20 12.64
CA GLN A 156 3.36 0.03 13.93
C GLN A 156 2.36 0.01 15.09
N ASP A 157 1.31 0.85 15.05
CA ASP A 157 0.25 0.84 16.05
C ASP A 157 -0.51 -0.49 16.06
N LEU A 158 -0.84 -1.02 14.88
CA LEU A 158 -1.47 -2.34 14.76
C LEU A 158 -0.59 -3.44 15.37
N GLY A 159 0.70 -3.47 15.01
CA GLY A 159 1.66 -4.44 15.56
C GLY A 159 1.85 -4.33 17.08
N ARG A 160 1.70 -3.12 17.64
CA ARG A 160 1.82 -2.89 19.08
C ARG A 160 0.54 -3.22 19.84
N THR A 161 -0.63 -2.86 19.31
CA THR A 161 -1.92 -2.98 20.01
C THR A 161 -2.59 -4.33 19.83
N ALA A 162 -2.39 -4.96 18.66
CA ALA A 162 -3.02 -6.23 18.31
C ALA A 162 -2.06 -7.16 17.52
N PRO A 163 -0.89 -7.51 18.06
CA PRO A 163 0.16 -8.26 17.34
C PRO A 163 -0.29 -9.65 16.84
N GLN A 164 -1.26 -10.26 17.52
CA GLN A 164 -1.81 -11.57 17.18
C GLN A 164 -3.12 -11.47 16.36
N SER A 165 -3.46 -10.30 15.86
CA SER A 165 -4.63 -10.14 15.01
C SER A 165 -4.35 -10.63 13.58
N PHE A 166 -5.40 -11.11 12.93
CA PHE A 166 -5.35 -11.49 11.52
C PHE A 166 -4.81 -10.36 10.61
N ALA A 167 -5.22 -9.12 10.90
CA ALA A 167 -4.75 -7.94 10.18
C ALA A 167 -3.25 -7.68 10.36
N ALA A 168 -2.69 -7.90 11.58
CA ALA A 168 -1.27 -7.74 11.84
C ALA A 168 -0.43 -8.80 11.10
N HIS A 169 -0.85 -10.06 11.13
CA HIS A 169 -0.19 -11.13 10.38
C HIS A 169 -0.24 -10.89 8.87
N LYS A 170 -1.40 -10.46 8.33
CA LYS A 170 -1.52 -10.12 6.91
C LYS A 170 -0.57 -9.00 6.50
N LEU A 171 -0.57 -7.90 7.25
CA LEU A 171 0.31 -6.76 6.98
C LEU A 171 1.79 -7.13 7.08
N ASN A 172 2.15 -7.98 8.05
CA ASN A 172 3.51 -8.49 8.19
C ASN A 172 3.92 -9.37 7.02
N ALA A 173 3.04 -10.27 6.55
CA ALA A 173 3.27 -11.09 5.37
C ALA A 173 3.53 -10.22 4.13
N GLU A 174 2.68 -9.22 3.87
CA GLU A 174 2.83 -8.29 2.75
C GLU A 174 4.16 -7.52 2.83
N ALA A 175 4.55 -7.06 4.02
CA ALA A 175 5.83 -6.37 4.24
C ALA A 175 7.04 -7.30 4.02
N LEU A 176 6.94 -8.57 4.41
CA LEU A 176 7.98 -9.57 4.20
C LEU A 176 8.11 -9.95 2.71
N GLU A 177 7.00 -10.06 1.98
CA GLU A 177 7.01 -10.22 0.53
C GLU A 177 7.78 -9.10 -0.18
N MET A 178 7.47 -7.84 0.16
CA MET A 178 8.16 -6.68 -0.43
C MET A 178 9.68 -6.68 -0.15
N GLN A 179 10.10 -7.30 0.96
CA GLN A 179 11.52 -7.48 1.31
C GLN A 179 12.16 -8.71 0.66
N GLY A 180 11.41 -9.51 -0.11
CA GLY A 180 11.88 -10.77 -0.68
C GLY A 180 12.11 -11.87 0.36
N LYS A 181 11.53 -11.74 1.55
CA LYS A 181 11.61 -12.72 2.63
C LYS A 181 10.48 -13.75 2.51
N TRP A 182 10.62 -14.63 1.54
CA TRP A 182 9.55 -15.53 1.10
C TRP A 182 9.10 -16.52 2.18
N GLU A 183 10.04 -17.21 2.84
CA GLU A 183 9.73 -18.19 3.90
C GLU A 183 9.03 -17.54 5.11
N PRO A 184 9.51 -16.43 5.68
CA PRO A 184 8.78 -15.73 6.74
C PRO A 184 7.39 -15.27 6.32
N ALA A 185 7.21 -14.74 5.10
CA ALA A 185 5.90 -14.35 4.58
C ALA A 185 4.94 -15.54 4.46
N GLN A 186 5.44 -16.69 3.99
CA GLN A 186 4.69 -17.93 3.91
C GLN A 186 4.22 -18.40 5.30
N MET A 187 5.07 -18.35 6.32
CA MET A 187 4.70 -18.72 7.70
C MET A 187 3.54 -17.86 8.23
N GLU A 188 3.51 -16.58 7.90
CA GLU A 188 2.41 -15.68 8.28
C GLU A 188 1.09 -16.10 7.63
N TYR A 189 1.07 -16.37 6.32
CA TYR A 189 -0.13 -16.83 5.64
C TYR A 189 -0.58 -18.22 6.13
N GLU A 190 0.35 -19.14 6.38
CA GLU A 190 0.03 -20.46 6.94
C GLU A 190 -0.56 -20.37 8.35
N TRP A 191 -0.06 -19.45 9.18
CA TRP A 191 -0.65 -19.17 10.47
C TRP A 191 -2.10 -18.69 10.34
N MET A 192 -2.37 -17.77 9.38
CA MET A 192 -3.71 -17.26 9.12
C MET A 192 -4.66 -18.40 8.68
N ILE A 193 -4.22 -19.26 7.77
CA ILE A 193 -4.98 -20.42 7.31
C ILE A 193 -5.26 -21.39 8.47
N GLN A 194 -4.29 -21.62 9.35
CA GLN A 194 -4.46 -22.50 10.50
C GLN A 194 -5.51 -21.94 11.48
N LYS A 195 -5.58 -20.63 11.63
CA LYS A 195 -6.56 -19.99 12.53
C LYS A 195 -7.97 -19.94 11.93
N GLU A 196 -8.06 -19.56 10.68
CA GLU A 196 -9.33 -19.35 9.97
C GLU A 196 -9.25 -19.94 8.55
N PRO A 197 -9.37 -21.27 8.39
CA PRO A 197 -9.10 -21.96 7.13
C PRO A 197 -10.04 -21.60 5.97
N ASN A 198 -11.20 -21.03 6.27
CA ASN A 198 -12.21 -20.69 5.27
C ASN A 198 -12.29 -19.16 5.03
N THR A 199 -11.28 -18.41 5.39
CA THR A 199 -11.25 -16.96 5.12
C THR A 199 -10.93 -16.72 3.64
N PRO A 200 -11.83 -16.10 2.87
CA PRO A 200 -11.59 -15.80 1.46
C PRO A 200 -10.33 -14.95 1.25
N GLY A 201 -9.59 -15.26 0.19
CA GLY A 201 -8.42 -14.52 -0.26
C GLY A 201 -7.08 -14.99 0.34
N ILE A 202 -7.05 -15.76 1.43
CA ILE A 202 -5.77 -16.13 2.06
C ILE A 202 -5.05 -17.22 1.30
N HIS A 203 -5.77 -18.23 0.83
CA HIS A 203 -5.22 -19.25 -0.04
C HIS A 203 -4.73 -18.64 -1.37
N PHE A 204 -5.43 -17.66 -1.91
CA PHE A 204 -4.97 -16.89 -3.07
C PHE A 204 -3.64 -16.17 -2.79
N LEU A 205 -3.51 -15.48 -1.66
CA LEU A 205 -2.27 -14.78 -1.29
C LEU A 205 -1.10 -15.76 -1.12
N LEU A 206 -1.31 -16.90 -0.46
CA LEU A 206 -0.28 -17.92 -0.32
C LEU A 206 0.12 -18.52 -1.69
N GLY A 207 -0.86 -18.85 -2.54
CA GLY A 207 -0.59 -19.36 -3.88
C GLY A 207 0.22 -18.37 -4.73
N ARG A 208 -0.14 -17.09 -4.67
CA ARG A 208 0.58 -16.00 -5.35
C ARG A 208 2.01 -15.86 -4.83
N LEU A 209 2.20 -15.87 -3.51
CA LEU A 209 3.53 -15.85 -2.87
C LEU A 209 4.40 -16.97 -3.39
N LEU A 210 3.87 -18.22 -3.42
CA LEU A 210 4.60 -19.39 -3.89
C LEU A 210 5.06 -19.25 -5.35
N LEU A 211 4.21 -18.69 -6.24
CA LEU A 211 4.57 -18.43 -7.64
C LEU A 211 5.56 -17.28 -7.83
N SER A 212 5.62 -16.33 -6.89
CA SER A 212 6.51 -15.18 -6.96
C SER A 212 7.95 -15.48 -6.54
N ARG A 213 8.19 -16.63 -5.96
CA ARG A 213 9.53 -17.04 -5.49
C ARG A 213 10.47 -17.27 -6.67
N PRO A 214 11.70 -16.75 -6.62
CA PRO A 214 12.70 -16.97 -7.69
C PRO A 214 13.11 -18.44 -7.85
N ASP A 215 12.98 -19.23 -6.77
CA ASP A 215 13.32 -20.66 -6.69
C ASP A 215 12.12 -21.59 -6.87
N ALA A 216 11.01 -21.08 -7.40
CA ALA A 216 9.78 -21.84 -7.60
C ALA A 216 9.97 -22.98 -8.62
N GLY A 217 10.32 -24.17 -8.14
CA GLY A 217 10.39 -25.40 -8.90
C GLY A 217 9.00 -26.05 -9.10
N PRO A 218 8.95 -27.21 -9.77
CA PRO A 218 7.69 -27.90 -10.06
C PRO A 218 6.84 -28.20 -8.82
N ASP A 219 7.46 -28.60 -7.72
CA ASP A 219 6.76 -28.90 -6.46
C ASP A 219 6.10 -27.67 -5.85
N VAL A 220 6.79 -26.52 -5.91
CA VAL A 220 6.26 -25.23 -5.44
C VAL A 220 5.08 -24.79 -6.30
N MET A 221 5.19 -24.98 -7.60
CA MET A 221 4.11 -24.67 -8.55
C MET A 221 2.88 -25.54 -8.34
N GLU A 222 3.06 -26.83 -8.11
CA GLU A 222 1.94 -27.73 -7.80
C GLU A 222 1.29 -27.34 -6.47
N ARG A 223 2.08 -27.01 -5.46
CA ARG A 223 1.56 -26.52 -4.20
C ARG A 223 0.77 -25.20 -4.38
N ALA A 224 1.28 -24.25 -5.16
CA ALA A 224 0.55 -23.02 -5.49
C ALA A 224 -0.78 -23.32 -6.16
N LYS A 225 -0.80 -24.28 -7.12
CA LYS A 225 -2.04 -24.73 -7.77
C LYS A 225 -3.06 -25.26 -6.76
N GLN A 226 -2.63 -26.05 -5.79
CA GLN A 226 -3.51 -26.55 -4.73
C GLN A 226 -4.08 -25.43 -3.86
N GLU A 227 -3.28 -24.40 -3.56
CA GLU A 227 -3.79 -23.26 -2.81
C GLU A 227 -4.87 -22.47 -3.60
N PHE A 228 -4.69 -22.25 -4.92
CA PHE A 228 -5.73 -21.62 -5.74
C PHE A 228 -6.99 -22.49 -5.87
N LEU A 229 -6.84 -23.82 -5.93
CA LEU A 229 -7.99 -24.73 -5.93
C LEU A 229 -8.78 -24.67 -4.63
N LYS A 230 -8.12 -24.55 -3.48
CA LYS A 230 -8.78 -24.32 -2.19
C LYS A 230 -9.48 -22.97 -2.16
N GLU A 231 -8.83 -21.93 -2.68
CA GLU A 231 -9.43 -20.60 -2.74
C GLU A 231 -10.77 -20.62 -3.49
N ILE A 232 -10.84 -21.25 -4.67
CA ILE A 232 -12.09 -21.29 -5.43
C ILE A 232 -13.17 -22.21 -4.82
N GLN A 233 -12.79 -23.10 -3.88
CA GLN A 233 -13.77 -23.83 -3.06
C GLN A 233 -14.38 -22.93 -1.98
N ILE A 234 -13.60 -21.99 -1.43
CA ILE A 234 -14.01 -21.03 -0.40
C ILE A 234 -14.75 -19.85 -1.04
N ASP A 235 -14.15 -19.26 -2.07
CA ASP A 235 -14.73 -18.17 -2.86
C ASP A 235 -14.75 -18.51 -4.36
N PRO A 236 -15.85 -19.08 -4.84
CA PRO A 236 -16.02 -19.42 -6.26
C PRO A 236 -16.02 -18.19 -7.20
N ASN A 237 -16.12 -16.98 -6.64
CA ASN A 237 -16.13 -15.72 -7.40
C ASN A 237 -14.76 -15.03 -7.45
N ASN A 238 -13.73 -15.66 -6.92
CA ASN A 238 -12.36 -15.13 -7.01
C ASN A 238 -11.83 -15.24 -8.45
N ALA A 239 -12.13 -14.23 -9.27
CA ALA A 239 -11.71 -14.18 -10.67
C ALA A 239 -10.19 -14.31 -10.83
N GLY A 240 -9.43 -13.72 -9.90
CA GLY A 240 -7.96 -13.79 -9.89
C GLY A 240 -7.44 -15.22 -9.71
N ALA A 241 -8.00 -15.99 -8.77
CA ALA A 241 -7.62 -17.37 -8.55
C ALA A 241 -7.94 -18.24 -9.77
N ILE A 242 -9.13 -18.05 -10.37
CA ILE A 242 -9.56 -18.76 -11.57
C ILE A 242 -8.64 -18.43 -12.76
N TYR A 243 -8.29 -17.17 -12.94
CA TYR A 243 -7.36 -16.72 -13.97
C TYR A 243 -5.98 -17.38 -13.82
N ILE A 244 -5.40 -17.35 -12.62
CA ILE A 244 -4.08 -17.98 -12.37
C ILE A 244 -4.12 -19.50 -12.64
N LEU A 245 -5.19 -20.17 -12.24
CA LEU A 245 -5.37 -21.59 -12.60
C LEU A 245 -5.42 -21.80 -14.13
N GLY A 246 -6.05 -20.87 -14.87
CA GLY A 246 -6.03 -20.85 -16.34
C GLY A 246 -4.61 -20.69 -16.90
N GLU A 247 -3.79 -19.82 -16.32
CA GLU A 247 -2.38 -19.64 -16.70
C GLU A 247 -1.55 -20.91 -16.44
N LEU A 248 -1.79 -21.60 -15.31
CA LEU A 248 -1.14 -22.87 -15.01
C LEU A 248 -1.54 -23.96 -16.00
N ASP A 249 -2.83 -24.08 -16.32
CA ASP A 249 -3.33 -25.04 -17.31
C ASP A 249 -2.82 -24.71 -18.73
N ARG A 250 -2.73 -23.43 -19.11
CA ARG A 250 -2.14 -22.97 -20.38
C ARG A 250 -0.67 -23.36 -20.49
N ARG A 251 0.11 -23.17 -19.43
CA ARG A 251 1.52 -23.58 -19.36
C ARG A 251 1.69 -25.09 -19.52
N ASP A 252 0.78 -25.86 -18.93
CA ASP A 252 0.75 -27.32 -19.05
C ASP A 252 0.16 -27.80 -20.40
N GLN A 253 -0.15 -26.86 -21.32
CA GLN A 253 -0.76 -27.08 -22.63
C GLN A 253 -2.17 -27.74 -22.57
N LYS A 254 -2.85 -27.59 -21.45
CA LYS A 254 -4.24 -28.01 -21.26
C LYS A 254 -5.17 -26.92 -21.78
N TRP A 255 -5.16 -26.72 -23.09
CA TRP A 255 -5.79 -25.57 -23.75
C TRP A 255 -7.29 -25.43 -23.44
N ASP A 256 -8.04 -26.52 -23.50
CA ASP A 256 -9.50 -26.50 -23.27
C ASP A 256 -9.83 -26.17 -21.81
N ASP A 257 -9.07 -26.73 -20.84
CA ASP A 257 -9.20 -26.38 -19.41
C ASP A 257 -8.89 -24.90 -19.18
N ALA A 258 -7.79 -24.41 -19.76
CA ALA A 258 -7.41 -23.00 -19.68
C ALA A 258 -8.49 -22.06 -20.24
N ILE A 259 -9.06 -22.37 -21.42
CA ILE A 259 -10.15 -21.60 -22.02
C ILE A 259 -11.37 -21.59 -21.09
N SER A 260 -11.73 -22.73 -20.52
CA SER A 260 -12.85 -22.83 -19.57
C SER A 260 -12.64 -21.89 -18.38
N ARG A 261 -11.43 -21.85 -17.80
CA ARG A 261 -11.09 -20.97 -16.68
C ARG A 261 -11.08 -19.50 -17.08
N TYR A 262 -10.46 -19.14 -18.20
CA TYR A 262 -10.46 -17.75 -18.66
C TYR A 262 -11.88 -17.25 -18.94
N THR A 263 -12.72 -18.06 -19.58
CA THR A 263 -14.12 -17.69 -19.84
C THR A 263 -14.92 -17.53 -18.55
N GLN A 264 -14.63 -18.31 -17.52
CA GLN A 264 -15.21 -18.12 -16.18
C GLN A 264 -14.69 -16.82 -15.54
N ALA A 265 -13.38 -16.58 -15.57
CA ALA A 265 -12.77 -15.40 -14.99
C ALA A 265 -13.32 -14.09 -15.58
N VAL A 266 -13.44 -14.00 -16.91
CA VAL A 266 -13.99 -12.79 -17.57
C VAL A 266 -15.50 -12.60 -17.37
N LYS A 267 -16.24 -13.65 -17.04
CA LYS A 267 -17.65 -13.51 -16.62
C LYS A 267 -17.77 -12.86 -15.24
N LEU A 268 -16.81 -13.12 -14.35
CA LEU A 268 -16.76 -12.55 -13.01
C LEU A 268 -16.16 -11.15 -13.01
N ASP A 269 -15.08 -10.94 -13.78
CA ASP A 269 -14.47 -9.64 -13.99
C ASP A 269 -14.30 -9.35 -15.49
N PRO A 270 -15.23 -8.62 -16.10
CA PRO A 270 -15.17 -8.25 -17.52
C PRO A 270 -14.01 -7.31 -17.90
N ASN A 271 -13.30 -6.75 -16.93
CA ASN A 271 -12.15 -5.90 -17.17
C ASN A 271 -10.80 -6.63 -17.00
N LEU A 272 -10.82 -7.93 -16.73
CA LEU A 272 -9.61 -8.74 -16.60
C LEU A 272 -9.01 -9.03 -17.99
N ALA A 273 -8.27 -8.06 -18.48
CA ALA A 273 -7.76 -8.02 -19.86
C ALA A 273 -6.81 -9.18 -20.17
N GLU A 274 -5.98 -9.58 -19.20
CA GLU A 274 -5.05 -10.69 -19.30
C GLU A 274 -5.76 -12.03 -19.54
N ALA A 275 -6.95 -12.22 -18.98
CA ALA A 275 -7.74 -13.44 -19.20
C ALA A 275 -8.29 -13.50 -20.64
N TYR A 276 -8.68 -12.38 -21.24
CA TYR A 276 -9.05 -12.35 -22.65
C TYR A 276 -7.86 -12.65 -23.57
N LEU A 277 -6.67 -12.12 -23.26
CA LEU A 277 -5.45 -12.43 -23.99
C LEU A 277 -5.10 -13.91 -23.89
N GLY A 278 -5.11 -14.49 -22.68
CA GLY A 278 -4.86 -15.91 -22.43
C GLY A 278 -5.86 -16.80 -23.16
N TRP A 279 -7.14 -16.43 -23.15
CA TRP A 279 -8.20 -17.15 -23.89
C TRP A 279 -7.93 -17.14 -25.39
N GLY A 280 -7.69 -15.96 -25.98
CA GLY A 280 -7.37 -15.84 -27.38
C GLY A 280 -6.10 -16.60 -27.78
N TYR A 281 -5.07 -16.54 -26.93
CA TYR A 281 -3.82 -17.27 -27.13
C TYR A 281 -4.04 -18.80 -27.20
N CYS A 282 -4.85 -19.35 -26.28
CA CYS A 282 -5.20 -20.78 -26.29
C CYS A 282 -5.95 -21.17 -27.56
N LEU A 283 -6.87 -20.33 -28.05
CA LEU A 283 -7.61 -20.58 -29.29
C LEU A 283 -6.68 -20.55 -30.53
N VAL A 284 -5.70 -19.63 -30.56
CA VAL A 284 -4.65 -19.63 -31.60
C VAL A 284 -3.83 -20.91 -31.53
N GLY A 285 -3.45 -21.37 -30.34
CA GLY A 285 -2.75 -22.65 -30.12
C GLY A 285 -3.53 -23.86 -30.66
N LEU A 286 -4.85 -23.87 -30.48
CA LEU A 286 -5.76 -24.88 -31.03
C LEU A 286 -6.09 -24.67 -32.52
N LYS A 287 -5.52 -23.67 -33.17
CA LYS A 287 -5.79 -23.28 -34.56
C LYS A 287 -7.24 -22.83 -34.82
N LYS A 288 -7.96 -22.43 -33.78
CA LYS A 288 -9.32 -21.88 -33.84
C LYS A 288 -9.23 -20.34 -34.04
N TYR A 289 -8.65 -19.96 -35.16
CA TYR A 289 -8.24 -18.57 -35.40
C TYR A 289 -9.40 -17.58 -35.42
N GLU A 290 -10.50 -17.91 -36.10
CA GLU A 290 -11.71 -17.08 -36.14
C GLU A 290 -12.30 -16.89 -34.72
N GLU A 291 -12.34 -17.94 -33.90
CA GLU A 291 -12.84 -17.89 -32.55
C GLU A 291 -11.94 -17.05 -31.61
N ALA A 292 -10.64 -16.91 -31.96
CA ALA A 292 -9.67 -16.15 -31.20
C ALA A 292 -9.82 -14.62 -31.36
N ILE A 293 -10.38 -14.16 -32.50
CA ILE A 293 -10.49 -12.72 -32.79
C ILE A 293 -11.34 -11.96 -31.77
N PRO A 294 -12.55 -12.38 -31.40
CA PRO A 294 -13.38 -11.63 -30.44
C PRO A 294 -12.73 -11.40 -29.07
N PRO A 295 -12.17 -12.42 -28.36
CA PRO A 295 -11.50 -12.19 -27.11
C PRO A 295 -10.23 -11.32 -27.27
N LEU A 296 -9.44 -11.49 -28.34
CA LEU A 296 -8.26 -10.67 -28.58
C LEU A 296 -8.59 -9.21 -28.89
N ARG A 297 -9.68 -8.92 -29.58
CA ARG A 297 -10.22 -7.55 -29.75
C ARG A 297 -10.63 -6.93 -28.40
N THR A 298 -11.18 -7.73 -27.50
CA THR A 298 -11.50 -7.25 -26.16
C THR A 298 -10.22 -6.93 -25.36
N ALA A 299 -9.21 -7.82 -25.45
CA ALA A 299 -7.91 -7.58 -24.84
C ALA A 299 -7.23 -6.32 -25.39
N GLU A 300 -7.28 -6.10 -26.73
CA GLU A 300 -6.76 -4.89 -27.37
C GLU A 300 -7.41 -3.61 -26.81
N ARG A 301 -8.72 -3.60 -26.71
CA ARG A 301 -9.46 -2.44 -26.16
C ARG A 301 -9.09 -2.16 -24.71
N LEU A 302 -8.83 -3.20 -23.90
CA LEU A 302 -8.49 -3.06 -22.48
C LEU A 302 -7.00 -2.77 -22.26
N MET A 303 -6.12 -3.29 -23.13
CA MET A 303 -4.67 -3.15 -23.04
C MET A 303 -4.05 -2.72 -24.38
N PRO A 304 -4.37 -1.52 -24.90
CA PRO A 304 -3.95 -1.10 -26.25
C PRO A 304 -2.43 -0.88 -26.41
N ALA A 305 -1.70 -0.79 -25.30
CA ALA A 305 -0.24 -0.65 -25.30
C ALA A 305 0.52 -1.96 -25.04
N ASN A 306 -0.18 -3.10 -24.97
CA ASN A 306 0.47 -4.39 -24.77
C ASN A 306 0.83 -5.04 -26.11
N PRO A 307 2.12 -5.19 -26.44
CA PRO A 307 2.56 -5.73 -27.74
C PRO A 307 2.10 -7.19 -27.97
N GLU A 308 1.96 -8.00 -26.93
CA GLU A 308 1.55 -9.41 -27.07
C GLU A 308 0.10 -9.55 -27.55
N VAL A 309 -0.76 -8.58 -27.20
CA VAL A 309 -2.15 -8.54 -27.68
C VAL A 309 -2.16 -8.35 -29.20
N HIS A 310 -1.43 -7.37 -29.71
CA HIS A 310 -1.35 -7.07 -31.14
C HIS A 310 -0.70 -8.22 -31.93
N HIS A 311 0.34 -8.86 -31.37
CA HIS A 311 0.93 -10.03 -31.97
C HIS A 311 -0.06 -11.21 -32.10
N SER A 312 -0.78 -11.51 -31.00
CA SER A 312 -1.74 -12.62 -30.96
C SER A 312 -2.92 -12.35 -31.88
N LEU A 313 -3.44 -11.09 -31.89
CA LEU A 313 -4.53 -10.69 -32.78
C LEU A 313 -4.09 -10.70 -34.24
N GLY A 314 -2.92 -10.16 -34.57
CA GLY A 314 -2.36 -10.21 -35.91
C GLY A 314 -2.20 -11.65 -36.42
N THR A 315 -1.74 -12.55 -35.56
CA THR A 315 -1.64 -13.98 -35.89
C THR A 315 -3.00 -14.62 -36.17
N ALA A 316 -4.01 -14.35 -35.33
CA ALA A 316 -5.35 -14.85 -35.53
C ALA A 316 -5.97 -14.34 -36.85
N LEU A 317 -5.85 -13.03 -37.11
CA LEU A 317 -6.33 -12.38 -38.34
C LEU A 317 -5.63 -12.91 -39.61
N GLU A 318 -4.29 -13.06 -39.56
CA GLU A 318 -3.54 -13.57 -40.72
C GLU A 318 -3.98 -14.99 -41.08
N ARG A 319 -4.12 -15.86 -40.06
CA ARG A 319 -4.48 -17.27 -40.22
C ARG A 319 -5.92 -17.49 -40.61
N SER A 320 -6.81 -16.53 -40.32
CA SER A 320 -8.20 -16.53 -40.75
C SER A 320 -8.44 -15.78 -42.09
N GLY A 321 -7.38 -15.24 -42.71
CA GLY A 321 -7.45 -14.66 -44.04
C GLY A 321 -7.62 -13.14 -44.07
N HIS A 322 -7.70 -12.46 -42.92
CA HIS A 322 -7.86 -10.99 -42.78
C HIS A 322 -6.49 -10.29 -42.87
N LYS A 323 -5.78 -10.46 -43.99
CA LYS A 323 -4.37 -10.08 -44.13
C LYS A 323 -4.09 -8.57 -43.94
N GLU A 324 -4.98 -7.71 -44.38
CA GLU A 324 -4.81 -6.25 -44.27
C GLU A 324 -4.90 -5.79 -42.80
N GLU A 325 -5.83 -6.37 -42.03
CA GLU A 325 -5.94 -6.08 -40.61
C GLU A 325 -4.75 -6.66 -39.84
N ALA A 326 -4.34 -7.88 -40.16
CA ALA A 326 -3.17 -8.51 -39.56
C ALA A 326 -1.89 -7.66 -39.71
N GLN A 327 -1.65 -7.09 -40.90
CA GLN A 327 -0.51 -6.20 -41.14
C GLN A 327 -0.53 -4.97 -40.26
N LYS A 328 -1.70 -4.39 -40.01
CA LYS A 328 -1.84 -3.23 -39.08
C LYS A 328 -1.47 -3.63 -37.64
N GLU A 329 -1.97 -4.77 -37.18
CA GLU A 329 -1.68 -5.26 -35.83
C GLU A 329 -0.19 -5.58 -35.65
N PHE A 330 0.46 -6.20 -36.64
CA PHE A 330 1.91 -6.44 -36.60
C PHE A 330 2.73 -5.16 -36.64
N ALA A 331 2.29 -4.13 -37.36
CA ALA A 331 2.95 -2.82 -37.36
C ALA A 331 2.86 -2.13 -35.97
N ILE A 332 1.71 -2.23 -35.30
CA ILE A 332 1.53 -1.71 -33.94
C ILE A 332 2.44 -2.49 -32.97
N HIS A 333 2.42 -3.82 -33.03
CA HIS A 333 3.31 -4.67 -32.24
C HIS A 333 4.77 -4.24 -32.34
N GLU A 334 5.28 -4.04 -33.56
CA GLU A 334 6.68 -3.64 -33.80
C GLU A 334 6.97 -2.23 -33.27
N SER A 335 6.04 -1.29 -33.47
CA SER A 335 6.14 0.07 -32.92
C SER A 335 6.22 0.08 -31.40
N LEU A 336 5.40 -0.72 -30.72
CA LEU A 336 5.41 -0.84 -29.26
C LEU A 336 6.70 -1.49 -28.74
N ARG A 337 7.22 -2.49 -29.43
CA ARG A 337 8.50 -3.14 -29.07
C ARG A 337 9.71 -2.26 -29.26
N SER A 338 9.75 -1.48 -30.33
CA SER A 338 10.88 -0.59 -30.62
C SER A 338 10.91 0.68 -29.77
N GLY A 339 9.90 0.91 -28.93
CA GLY A 339 9.77 2.13 -28.13
C GLY A 339 9.40 3.37 -28.96
N ALA A 340 9.14 3.23 -30.26
CA ALA A 340 8.77 4.34 -31.15
C ALA A 340 7.38 4.91 -30.85
N GLY A 341 6.56 4.20 -30.07
CA GLY A 341 5.19 4.61 -29.70
C GLY A 341 5.09 5.67 -28.60
N THR A 342 6.19 6.08 -27.99
CA THR A 342 6.18 7.05 -26.86
C THR A 342 6.49 8.49 -27.29
N GLN A 343 6.76 8.76 -28.55
CA GLN A 343 6.87 10.12 -29.06
C GLN A 343 5.46 10.63 -29.46
N LYS A 344 4.84 11.40 -28.57
CA LYS A 344 3.69 12.25 -28.89
C LYS A 344 4.16 13.22 -29.99
N PRO A 345 3.42 13.41 -31.11
CA PRO A 345 3.73 14.51 -32.00
C PRO A 345 3.52 15.82 -31.23
N GLU A 346 4.47 16.75 -31.34
CA GLU A 346 4.44 18.11 -30.82
C GLU A 346 3.26 18.93 -31.36
#